data_5d540e2bdef06ec76908a33641610ce5
#
_entry.id   5d540e2bdef06ec76908a33641610ce5
#
_cell.length_a   1.000
_cell.length_b   1.000
_cell.length_c   1.000
_cell.angle_alpha   90.00
_cell.angle_beta   90.00
_cell.angle_gamma   90.00
#
_symmetry.space_group_name_H-M   'P 1'
#
loop_
_entity.id
_entity.type
_entity.pdbx_description
1 polymer ?
#
loop_
_entity_poly.entity_id
_entity_poly.type
_entity_poly.pdbx_seq_one_letter_code
_entity_poly.pdbx_strand_id
1 'polypeptide(L)'
;MFDVFSVVGLLATGPVAPVVESESGSLLFKILGSIVVGAPVLLFVVLGIASLLRDRPLSERTIVSFVQFGIAAGLVAAVAMLIFMLAWNDTQVPIEFGSWVHVDHNHDDEADHYHFVFKFEFDRLSVPFVILTFVLCGTIGAFANRYLHRERGFNRFFVLFSLFVAGMVTTSLAGTVETLFSGWELVGLSSALLVAFFHERPAPPSNGLHVWIVYRVSDAALLMAAVALHHMKGEGNFDKFLTGEWPAGGTLLSPNSAFFVGLLLLIAAMGKSAMVPFSGWLPRAMEGPTPSSAVFYGALSVHLGAFLLLRFSPILEQSPTLQGLIVAVGLATAVFATFSAAVQTDIKSALSFASLSQVGLIFAEIGIGFRYLALIHILGHGCLRTLQFLRAPTLLYDYRTMEDAIGERLPKISGAWLSRSPDSVRVWYYRLALERGYMDAYLKDYLVRPFLWTLRKCDSFERRWTNMLTNSGPAKERAPEAAQNMRSFYE
;
A
#
# COMPACT_ATOMS: atom_id res chain seq x y z
N MET A 1 -4.35 38.70 13.62
CA MET A 1 -4.54 37.54 12.77
C MET A 1 -3.32 37.48 11.90
N PHE A 2 -2.28 36.78 12.37
CA PHE A 2 -0.94 36.80 11.76
C PHE A 2 -0.98 36.01 10.45
N ASP A 3 -0.45 36.64 9.43
CA ASP A 3 -0.43 36.16 8.04
C ASP A 3 0.59 35.02 7.90
N VAL A 4 0.08 33.79 8.05
CA VAL A 4 0.87 32.53 7.94
C VAL A 4 1.36 32.33 6.50
N PHE A 5 0.74 33.00 5.52
CA PHE A 5 1.10 32.87 4.10
C PHE A 5 2.37 33.65 3.73
N SER A 6 2.77 34.67 4.50
CA SER A 6 3.98 35.44 4.22
C SER A 6 5.26 34.70 4.60
N VAL A 7 5.21 33.74 5.54
CA VAL A 7 6.38 32.96 5.95
C VAL A 7 6.70 31.84 4.94
N VAL A 8 5.70 31.33 4.24
CA VAL A 8 5.88 30.30 3.20
C VAL A 8 6.41 30.91 1.90
N GLY A 9 6.08 32.18 1.63
CA GLY A 9 6.56 32.92 0.44
C GLY A 9 8.04 33.34 0.52
N LEU A 10 8.63 33.43 1.70
CA LEU A 10 10.05 33.84 1.89
C LEU A 10 11.05 32.71 1.64
N LEU A 11 10.59 31.46 1.49
CA LEU A 11 11.43 30.29 1.18
C LEU A 11 11.51 29.95 -0.31
N ALA A 12 10.86 30.74 -1.19
CA ALA A 12 10.66 30.36 -2.58
C ALA A 12 11.37 31.21 -3.65
N THR A 13 12.15 32.24 -3.31
CA THR A 13 12.81 33.08 -4.31
C THR A 13 14.25 33.45 -3.95
N GLY A 14 15.15 32.51 -4.14
CA GLY A 14 16.58 32.79 -4.30
C GLY A 14 17.08 32.21 -5.63
N PRO A 15 17.97 32.88 -6.41
CA PRO A 15 18.55 32.27 -7.61
C PRO A 15 19.36 31.05 -7.19
N VAL A 16 19.04 29.88 -7.77
CA VAL A 16 19.78 28.65 -7.59
C VAL A 16 21.17 28.85 -8.18
N ALA A 17 22.17 29.06 -7.32
CA ALA A 17 23.55 28.96 -7.71
C ALA A 17 23.85 27.48 -8.04
N PRO A 18 24.61 27.19 -9.11
CA PRO A 18 25.00 25.80 -9.39
C PRO A 18 25.82 25.29 -8.20
N VAL A 19 25.29 24.31 -7.49
CA VAL A 19 25.98 23.66 -6.38
C VAL A 19 27.17 22.91 -6.98
N VAL A 20 28.35 23.32 -6.60
CA VAL A 20 29.57 22.53 -6.81
C VAL A 20 29.40 21.29 -5.98
N GLU A 21 29.03 20.17 -6.61
CA GLU A 21 29.00 18.85 -5.97
C GLU A 21 30.38 18.56 -5.39
N SER A 22 30.55 18.75 -4.09
CA SER A 22 31.74 18.24 -3.44
C SER A 22 31.66 16.72 -3.46
N GLU A 23 32.68 16.04 -3.99
CA GLU A 23 32.74 14.57 -4.02
C GLU A 23 32.43 13.94 -2.65
N SER A 24 32.80 14.62 -1.57
CA SER A 24 32.49 14.21 -0.19
C SER A 24 31.01 14.25 0.17
N GLY A 25 30.24 15.22 -0.33
CA GLY A 25 28.79 15.30 -0.12
C GLY A 25 28.04 14.17 -0.84
N SER A 26 28.43 13.92 -2.10
CA SER A 26 27.87 12.80 -2.89
C SER A 26 28.14 11.44 -2.23
N LEU A 27 29.34 11.21 -1.69
CA LEU A 27 29.67 9.98 -0.97
C LEU A 27 28.84 9.80 0.31
N LEU A 28 28.65 10.88 1.10
CA LEU A 28 27.86 10.84 2.33
C LEU A 28 26.39 10.47 2.05
N PHE A 29 25.77 11.08 1.05
CA PHE A 29 24.41 10.75 0.63
C PHE A 29 24.29 9.29 0.16
N LYS A 30 25.27 8.79 -0.61
CA LYS A 30 25.31 7.39 -1.02
C LYS A 30 25.40 6.43 0.17
N ILE A 31 26.21 6.73 1.18
CA ILE A 31 26.33 5.92 2.39
C ILE A 31 25.01 5.94 3.17
N LEU A 32 24.44 7.11 3.44
CA LEU A 32 23.20 7.24 4.18
C LEU A 32 22.04 6.56 3.46
N GLY A 33 21.91 6.77 2.15
CA GLY A 33 20.86 6.12 1.35
C GLY A 33 21.03 4.60 1.30
N SER A 34 22.28 4.10 1.21
CA SER A 34 22.55 2.66 1.29
C SER A 34 22.14 2.06 2.64
N ILE A 35 22.31 2.80 3.75
CA ILE A 35 21.85 2.34 5.06
C ILE A 35 20.32 2.35 5.13
N VAL A 36 19.66 3.42 4.65
CA VAL A 36 18.19 3.54 4.67
C VAL A 36 17.53 2.36 3.95
N VAL A 37 18.00 2.04 2.74
CA VAL A 37 17.46 0.95 1.92
C VAL A 37 17.98 -0.40 2.40
N GLY A 38 19.28 -0.49 2.70
CA GLY A 38 19.96 -1.75 3.01
C GLY A 38 19.59 -2.32 4.38
N ALA A 39 19.35 -1.49 5.41
CA ALA A 39 19.06 -1.97 6.75
C ALA A 39 17.82 -2.89 6.82
N PRO A 40 16.64 -2.54 6.28
CA PRO A 40 15.48 -3.43 6.31
C PRO A 40 15.64 -4.65 5.38
N VAL A 41 16.33 -4.52 4.25
CA VAL A 41 16.61 -5.66 3.36
C VAL A 41 17.53 -6.65 4.04
N LEU A 42 18.62 -6.17 4.65
CA LEU A 42 19.55 -7.02 5.41
C LEU A 42 18.84 -7.69 6.59
N LEU A 43 17.99 -6.96 7.30
CA LEU A 43 17.19 -7.52 8.39
C LEU A 43 16.33 -8.68 7.92
N PHE A 44 15.62 -8.53 6.81
CA PHE A 44 14.81 -9.59 6.21
C PHE A 44 15.67 -10.81 5.83
N VAL A 45 16.79 -10.58 5.16
CA VAL A 45 17.72 -11.64 4.73
C VAL A 45 18.29 -12.39 5.93
N VAL A 46 18.77 -11.68 6.96
CA VAL A 46 19.36 -12.29 8.16
C VAL A 46 18.33 -13.13 8.92
N LEU A 47 17.13 -12.58 9.17
CA LEU A 47 16.06 -13.32 9.86
C LEU A 47 15.52 -14.47 9.02
N GLY A 48 15.40 -14.30 7.71
CA GLY A 48 14.95 -15.34 6.78
C GLY A 48 15.94 -16.50 6.70
N ILE A 49 17.22 -16.22 6.47
CA ILE A 49 18.28 -17.25 6.44
C ILE A 49 18.39 -17.96 7.78
N ALA A 50 18.35 -17.21 8.89
CA ALA A 50 18.39 -17.81 10.22
C ALA A 50 17.20 -18.74 10.48
N SER A 51 16.03 -18.40 9.92
CA SER A 51 14.83 -19.24 10.02
C SER A 51 14.90 -20.52 9.18
N LEU A 52 15.59 -20.46 8.02
CA LEU A 52 15.73 -21.59 7.10
C LEU A 52 16.85 -22.57 7.51
N LEU A 53 17.98 -22.05 7.99
CA LEU A 53 19.17 -22.87 8.24
C LEU A 53 19.29 -23.42 9.66
N ARG A 54 18.46 -22.95 10.61
CA ARG A 54 18.53 -23.38 12.01
C ARG A 54 17.40 -24.33 12.37
N ASP A 55 17.72 -25.47 12.92
CA ASP A 55 16.75 -26.43 13.48
C ASP A 55 15.97 -25.86 14.68
N ARG A 56 16.57 -24.91 15.40
CA ARG A 56 15.91 -24.19 16.49
C ARG A 56 15.76 -22.73 16.16
N PRO A 57 14.55 -22.15 16.33
CA PRO A 57 14.34 -20.72 16.09
C PRO A 57 15.23 -19.87 17.00
N LEU A 58 15.55 -18.66 16.54
CA LEU A 58 16.25 -17.67 17.36
C LEU A 58 15.40 -17.31 18.59
N SER A 59 16.06 -16.90 19.68
CA SER A 59 15.34 -16.41 20.85
C SER A 59 14.56 -15.13 20.50
N GLU A 60 13.38 -14.95 21.12
CA GLU A 60 12.54 -13.75 20.90
C GLU A 60 13.34 -12.46 21.15
N ARG A 61 14.18 -12.44 22.21
CA ARG A 61 15.05 -11.28 22.52
C ARG A 61 16.00 -10.96 21.37
N THR A 62 16.63 -11.99 20.79
CA THR A 62 17.57 -11.83 19.67
C THR A 62 16.85 -11.27 18.45
N ILE A 63 15.69 -11.83 18.08
CA ILE A 63 14.90 -11.37 16.94
C ILE A 63 14.53 -9.90 17.12
N VAL A 64 13.97 -9.55 18.28
CA VAL A 64 13.54 -8.18 18.57
C VAL A 64 14.72 -7.20 18.57
N SER A 65 15.87 -7.59 19.12
CA SER A 65 17.07 -6.75 19.10
C SER A 65 17.53 -6.46 17.67
N PHE A 66 17.55 -7.47 16.78
CA PHE A 66 17.87 -7.24 15.36
C PHE A 66 16.86 -6.34 14.68
N VAL A 67 15.57 -6.56 14.92
CA VAL A 67 14.49 -5.74 14.32
C VAL A 67 14.59 -4.29 14.77
N GLN A 68 14.70 -4.05 16.07
CA GLN A 68 14.80 -2.69 16.61
C GLN A 68 16.08 -1.99 16.16
N PHE A 69 17.20 -2.70 16.14
CA PHE A 69 18.47 -2.16 15.65
C PHE A 69 18.39 -1.79 14.17
N GLY A 70 17.89 -2.68 13.30
CA GLY A 70 17.77 -2.42 11.86
C GLY A 70 16.84 -1.24 11.56
N ILE A 71 15.69 -1.18 12.24
CA ILE A 71 14.75 -0.06 12.09
C ILE A 71 15.33 1.25 12.64
N ALA A 72 16.01 1.22 13.80
CA ALA A 72 16.64 2.39 14.37
C ALA A 72 17.80 2.93 13.49
N ALA A 73 18.61 2.02 12.93
CA ALA A 73 19.67 2.38 12.00
C ALA A 73 19.13 3.07 10.74
N GLY A 74 18.06 2.50 10.14
CA GLY A 74 17.37 3.09 9.00
C GLY A 74 16.76 4.47 9.34
N LEU A 75 16.13 4.60 10.51
CA LEU A 75 15.55 5.87 10.97
C LEU A 75 16.62 6.94 11.16
N VAL A 76 17.71 6.61 11.87
CA VAL A 76 18.81 7.57 12.11
C VAL A 76 19.42 8.03 10.78
N ALA A 77 19.64 7.09 9.85
CA ALA A 77 20.15 7.42 8.53
C ALA A 77 19.17 8.29 7.71
N ALA A 78 17.86 8.01 7.77
CA ALA A 78 16.85 8.83 7.07
C ALA A 78 16.71 10.24 7.67
N VAL A 79 16.78 10.37 8.98
CA VAL A 79 16.78 11.68 9.66
C VAL A 79 18.09 12.45 9.36
N ALA A 80 19.24 11.77 9.37
CA ALA A 80 20.50 12.38 8.97
C ALA A 80 20.47 12.86 7.51
N MET A 81 19.91 12.04 6.59
CA MET A 81 19.67 12.43 5.19
C MET A 81 18.86 13.72 5.12
N LEU A 82 17.73 13.81 5.85
CA LEU A 82 16.90 15.02 5.89
C LEU A 82 17.68 16.23 6.41
N ILE A 83 18.46 16.07 7.48
CA ILE A 83 19.24 17.17 8.06
C ILE A 83 20.26 17.68 7.05
N PHE A 84 21.00 16.79 6.36
CA PHE A 84 21.99 17.22 5.36
C PHE A 84 21.33 17.82 4.13
N MET A 85 20.21 17.28 3.64
CA MET A 85 19.43 17.90 2.56
C MET A 85 19.01 19.32 2.91
N LEU A 86 18.52 19.54 4.13
CA LEU A 86 18.14 20.89 4.59
C LEU A 86 19.35 21.80 4.78
N ALA A 87 20.46 21.29 5.31
CA ALA A 87 21.68 22.07 5.55
C ALA A 87 22.34 22.54 4.25
N TRP A 88 22.30 21.72 3.20
CA TRP A 88 22.89 22.02 1.90
C TRP A 88 21.88 22.57 0.89
N ASN A 89 20.60 22.68 1.30
CA ASN A 89 19.50 23.12 0.45
C ASN A 89 19.29 22.23 -0.79
N ASP A 90 19.64 20.93 -0.65
CA ASP A 90 19.38 19.92 -1.69
C ASP A 90 17.96 19.41 -1.53
N THR A 91 17.16 19.58 -2.57
CA THR A 91 15.73 19.21 -2.53
C THR A 91 15.45 17.86 -3.16
N GLN A 92 16.43 17.34 -3.91
CA GLN A 92 16.36 16.07 -4.61
C GLN A 92 17.74 15.41 -4.65
N VAL A 93 17.84 14.17 -4.12
CA VAL A 93 19.10 13.41 -4.11
C VAL A 93 18.85 12.05 -4.74
N PRO A 94 19.18 11.87 -6.02
CA PRO A 94 19.13 10.56 -6.70
C PRO A 94 20.34 9.71 -6.30
N ILE A 95 20.10 8.42 -6.02
CA ILE A 95 21.15 7.44 -5.73
C ILE A 95 20.93 6.21 -6.62
N GLU A 96 21.89 5.95 -7.50
CA GLU A 96 21.88 4.82 -8.41
C GLU A 96 22.78 3.70 -7.90
N PHE A 97 22.27 2.47 -7.86
CA PHE A 97 23.01 1.26 -7.47
C PHE A 97 23.48 0.43 -8.66
N GLY A 98 23.23 0.89 -9.88
CA GLY A 98 23.62 0.24 -11.13
C GLY A 98 22.45 -0.36 -11.91
N SER A 99 22.74 -0.76 -13.15
CA SER A 99 21.76 -1.44 -14.03
C SER A 99 21.82 -2.95 -13.82
N TRP A 100 20.66 -3.60 -13.71
CA TRP A 100 20.58 -5.05 -13.57
C TRP A 100 20.25 -5.78 -14.88
N VAL A 101 19.73 -5.06 -15.88
CA VAL A 101 19.52 -5.57 -17.23
C VAL A 101 19.94 -4.51 -18.22
N HIS A 102 20.82 -4.90 -19.15
CA HIS A 102 21.27 -4.10 -20.27
C HIS A 102 20.92 -4.91 -21.51
N VAL A 103 20.01 -4.43 -22.33
CA VAL A 103 19.65 -5.10 -23.58
C VAL A 103 20.17 -4.24 -24.71
N ASP A 104 21.34 -4.59 -25.22
CA ASP A 104 21.91 -4.00 -26.46
C ASP A 104 21.35 -4.77 -27.65
N HIS A 105 20.46 -4.19 -28.40
CA HIS A 105 20.19 -4.67 -29.76
C HIS A 105 21.20 -4.06 -30.72
N ASN A 106 22.08 -4.91 -31.26
CA ASN A 106 23.03 -4.57 -32.31
C ASN A 106 22.30 -4.24 -33.62
N HIS A 107 21.72 -3.06 -33.74
CA HIS A 107 21.38 -2.45 -35.03
C HIS A 107 21.12 -0.94 -34.83
N ASP A 108 21.57 -0.16 -35.75
CA ASP A 108 21.76 1.26 -35.95
C ASP A 108 20.59 2.24 -35.62
N ASP A 109 19.61 1.85 -34.79
CA ASP A 109 18.52 2.71 -34.33
C ASP A 109 18.72 3.07 -32.86
N GLU A 110 18.99 4.35 -32.60
CA GLU A 110 19.15 4.94 -31.25
C GLU A 110 17.91 4.78 -30.30
N ALA A 111 16.85 4.11 -30.75
CA ALA A 111 15.56 4.07 -30.08
C ALA A 111 15.30 2.84 -29.21
N ASP A 112 16.14 1.80 -29.22
CA ASP A 112 15.81 0.48 -28.62
C ASP A 112 16.77 0.05 -27.49
N HIS A 113 17.30 0.99 -26.71
CA HIS A 113 18.06 0.64 -25.50
C HIS A 113 17.13 0.60 -24.29
N TYR A 114 16.80 -0.60 -23.81
CA TYR A 114 16.08 -0.76 -22.55
C TYR A 114 17.08 -0.88 -21.40
N HIS A 115 17.06 0.11 -20.50
CA HIS A 115 17.88 0.14 -19.30
C HIS A 115 17.01 -0.02 -18.06
N PHE A 116 17.26 -1.08 -17.29
CA PHE A 116 16.63 -1.27 -16.00
C PHE A 116 17.62 -0.94 -14.89
N VAL A 117 17.42 0.18 -14.22
CA VAL A 117 18.33 0.72 -13.20
C VAL A 117 17.68 0.63 -11.82
N PHE A 118 18.43 0.18 -10.81
CA PHE A 118 18.06 0.36 -9.42
C PHE A 118 18.41 1.78 -8.99
N LYS A 119 17.40 2.65 -9.00
CA LYS A 119 17.52 4.05 -8.61
C LYS A 119 16.59 4.35 -7.45
N PHE A 120 17.11 5.04 -6.46
CA PHE A 120 16.36 5.58 -5.33
C PHE A 120 16.43 7.08 -5.34
N GLU A 121 15.33 7.72 -4.91
CA GLU A 121 15.19 9.17 -4.94
C GLU A 121 14.73 9.69 -3.58
N PHE A 122 15.56 10.56 -2.99
CA PHE A 122 15.27 11.23 -1.73
C PHE A 122 14.79 12.63 -2.03
N ASP A 123 13.53 12.91 -1.78
CA ASP A 123 12.88 14.19 -2.04
C ASP A 123 11.87 14.57 -0.97
N ARG A 124 11.14 15.67 -1.19
CA ARG A 124 10.13 16.20 -0.26
C ARG A 124 8.94 15.29 -0.03
N LEU A 125 8.69 14.31 -0.90
CA LEU A 125 7.63 13.30 -0.74
C LEU A 125 8.16 12.05 -0.04
N SER A 126 9.28 11.51 -0.53
CA SER A 126 9.80 10.21 -0.12
C SER A 126 10.39 10.23 1.29
N VAL A 127 11.17 11.26 1.63
CA VAL A 127 11.87 11.34 2.93
C VAL A 127 10.91 11.39 4.12
N PRO A 128 9.88 12.26 4.15
CA PRO A 128 8.89 12.25 5.24
C PRO A 128 8.15 10.93 5.35
N PHE A 129 7.83 10.30 4.22
CA PHE A 129 7.10 9.02 4.21
C PHE A 129 7.96 7.86 4.70
N VAL A 130 9.25 7.84 4.38
CA VAL A 130 10.20 6.84 4.89
C VAL A 130 10.46 7.02 6.39
N ILE A 131 10.61 8.26 6.86
CA ILE A 131 10.74 8.54 8.30
C ILE A 131 9.48 8.04 9.03
N LEU A 132 8.28 8.35 8.52
CA LEU A 132 7.03 7.82 9.07
C LEU A 132 7.06 6.30 9.11
N THR A 133 7.51 5.64 8.04
CA THR A 133 7.60 4.18 7.96
C THR A 133 8.47 3.62 9.08
N PHE A 134 9.66 4.15 9.29
CA PHE A 134 10.54 3.67 10.36
C PHE A 134 10.00 3.95 11.76
N VAL A 135 9.43 5.14 12.00
CA VAL A 135 8.83 5.50 13.31
C VAL A 135 7.68 4.57 13.65
N LEU A 136 6.77 4.35 12.72
CA LEU A 136 5.60 3.50 12.96
C LEU A 136 5.99 2.02 13.06
N CYS A 137 6.85 1.53 12.18
CA CYS A 137 7.34 0.14 12.25
C CYS A 137 8.18 -0.10 13.52
N GLY A 138 8.98 0.84 13.98
CA GLY A 138 9.70 0.74 15.24
C GLY A 138 8.76 0.63 16.44
N THR A 139 7.77 1.51 16.50
CA THR A 139 6.75 1.51 17.56
C THR A 139 5.92 0.23 17.56
N ILE A 140 5.44 -0.19 16.39
CA ILE A 140 4.61 -1.40 16.23
C ILE A 140 5.45 -2.66 16.48
N GLY A 141 6.71 -2.70 16.04
CA GLY A 141 7.64 -3.81 16.33
C GLY A 141 7.89 -3.98 17.82
N ALA A 142 8.05 -2.89 18.56
CA ALA A 142 8.16 -2.91 20.02
C ALA A 142 6.87 -3.42 20.70
N PHE A 143 5.71 -3.00 20.22
CA PHE A 143 4.42 -3.50 20.69
C PHE A 143 4.24 -4.99 20.35
N ALA A 144 4.58 -5.41 19.14
CA ALA A 144 4.44 -6.78 18.66
C ALA A 144 5.25 -7.77 19.51
N ASN A 145 6.42 -7.36 20.01
CA ASN A 145 7.22 -8.16 20.93
C ASN A 145 6.44 -8.62 22.17
N ARG A 146 5.67 -7.75 22.77
CA ARG A 146 4.84 -8.07 23.94
C ARG A 146 3.54 -8.78 23.54
N TYR A 147 2.92 -8.36 22.45
CA TYR A 147 1.64 -8.88 21.98
C TYR A 147 1.74 -10.34 21.51
N LEU A 148 2.85 -10.72 20.84
CA LEU A 148 3.10 -12.06 20.30
C LEU A 148 4.01 -12.91 21.19
N HIS A 149 4.29 -12.49 22.44
CA HIS A 149 5.14 -13.24 23.35
C HIS A 149 4.63 -14.68 23.54
N ARG A 150 5.49 -15.67 23.28
CA ARG A 150 5.20 -17.12 23.30
C ARG A 150 4.23 -17.61 22.20
N GLU A 151 3.93 -16.78 21.19
CA GLU A 151 3.13 -17.20 20.04
C GLU A 151 3.98 -18.12 19.14
N ARG A 152 3.40 -19.24 18.66
CA ARG A 152 4.11 -20.21 17.80
C ARG A 152 4.67 -19.59 16.52
N GLY A 153 4.05 -18.55 16.00
CA GLY A 153 4.46 -17.85 14.80
C GLY A 153 5.39 -16.65 15.02
N PHE A 154 5.96 -16.45 16.22
CA PHE A 154 6.73 -15.25 16.55
C PHE A 154 7.85 -14.94 15.54
N ASN A 155 8.70 -15.91 15.21
CA ASN A 155 9.77 -15.73 14.22
C ASN A 155 9.20 -15.41 12.82
N ARG A 156 8.18 -16.16 12.38
CA ARG A 156 7.52 -15.93 11.09
C ARG A 156 6.92 -14.53 10.99
N PHE A 157 6.32 -14.02 12.08
CA PHE A 157 5.80 -12.65 12.11
C PHE A 157 6.91 -11.63 11.79
N PHE A 158 8.04 -11.70 12.47
CA PHE A 158 9.11 -10.73 12.31
C PHE A 158 9.87 -10.87 10.98
N VAL A 159 9.95 -12.06 10.39
CA VAL A 159 10.45 -12.24 9.02
C VAL A 159 9.54 -11.51 8.02
N LEU A 160 8.23 -11.75 8.10
CA LEU A 160 7.25 -11.11 7.20
C LEU A 160 7.15 -9.60 7.46
N PHE A 161 7.25 -9.18 8.71
CA PHE A 161 7.28 -7.78 9.09
C PHE A 161 8.51 -7.06 8.53
N SER A 162 9.69 -7.69 8.56
CA SER A 162 10.91 -7.13 7.96
C SER A 162 10.80 -7.03 6.44
N LEU A 163 10.18 -8.04 5.79
CA LEU A 163 9.88 -7.99 4.36
C LEU A 163 8.95 -6.81 4.02
N PHE A 164 7.94 -6.58 4.86
CA PHE A 164 7.05 -5.43 4.72
C PHE A 164 7.81 -4.10 4.81
N VAL A 165 8.67 -3.94 5.83
CA VAL A 165 9.47 -2.71 6.00
C VAL A 165 10.38 -2.49 4.79
N ALA A 166 11.04 -3.53 4.30
CA ALA A 166 11.86 -3.48 3.11
C ALA A 166 11.05 -3.04 1.88
N GLY A 167 9.88 -3.64 1.67
CA GLY A 167 8.97 -3.25 0.58
C GLY A 167 8.50 -1.80 0.67
N MET A 168 8.12 -1.34 1.88
CA MET A 168 7.69 0.04 2.11
C MET A 168 8.80 1.05 1.79
N VAL A 169 10.01 0.81 2.28
CA VAL A 169 11.17 1.69 2.03
C VAL A 169 11.52 1.70 0.54
N THR A 170 11.56 0.53 -0.10
CA THR A 170 11.85 0.42 -1.55
C THR A 170 10.80 1.17 -2.38
N THR A 171 9.50 0.99 -2.09
CA THR A 171 8.43 1.69 -2.84
C THR A 171 8.50 3.20 -2.63
N SER A 172 8.73 3.64 -1.40
CA SER A 172 8.72 5.07 -1.05
C SER A 172 9.87 5.84 -1.66
N LEU A 173 11.04 5.20 -1.76
CA LEU A 173 12.26 5.82 -2.30
C LEU A 173 12.48 5.52 -3.78
N ALA A 174 11.61 4.76 -4.42
CA ALA A 174 11.82 4.37 -5.82
C ALA A 174 12.03 5.59 -6.72
N GLY A 175 13.09 5.58 -7.52
CA GLY A 175 13.39 6.55 -8.58
C GLY A 175 12.99 6.08 -9.97
N THR A 176 12.54 4.81 -10.08
CA THR A 176 12.03 4.21 -11.32
C THR A 176 10.71 3.49 -11.05
N VAL A 177 9.90 3.32 -12.10
CA VAL A 177 8.61 2.62 -11.99
C VAL A 177 8.79 1.15 -11.65
N GLU A 178 9.87 0.51 -12.07
CA GLU A 178 10.20 -0.90 -11.77
C GLU A 178 10.60 -1.09 -10.31
N THR A 179 11.44 -0.20 -9.79
CA THR A 179 11.81 -0.22 -8.37
C THR A 179 10.57 0.00 -7.51
N LEU A 180 9.69 0.92 -7.91
CA LEU A 180 8.41 1.16 -7.25
C LEU A 180 7.53 -0.11 -7.28
N PHE A 181 7.37 -0.73 -8.45
CA PHE A 181 6.59 -1.95 -8.61
C PHE A 181 7.15 -3.10 -7.76
N SER A 182 8.48 -3.27 -7.74
CA SER A 182 9.12 -4.32 -6.93
C SER A 182 8.81 -4.17 -5.43
N GLY A 183 8.96 -2.97 -4.89
CA GLY A 183 8.60 -2.69 -3.48
C GLY A 183 7.11 -2.86 -3.21
N TRP A 184 6.25 -2.41 -4.13
CA TRP A 184 4.79 -2.55 -4.08
C TRP A 184 4.34 -4.00 -4.00
N GLU A 185 4.99 -4.90 -4.74
CA GLU A 185 4.76 -6.34 -4.69
C GLU A 185 5.17 -6.95 -3.35
N LEU A 186 6.34 -6.55 -2.80
CA LEU A 186 6.80 -7.02 -1.49
C LEU A 186 5.83 -6.61 -0.37
N VAL A 187 5.29 -5.39 -0.42
CA VAL A 187 4.25 -4.93 0.51
C VAL A 187 2.97 -5.75 0.35
N GLY A 188 2.54 -6.03 -0.88
CA GLY A 188 1.35 -6.82 -1.16
C GLY A 188 1.47 -8.25 -0.62
N LEU A 189 2.58 -8.92 -0.93
CA LEU A 189 2.86 -10.28 -0.49
C LEU A 189 2.93 -10.39 1.04
N SER A 190 3.75 -9.55 1.68
CA SER A 190 3.91 -9.57 3.14
C SER A 190 2.59 -9.27 3.86
N SER A 191 1.77 -8.36 3.32
CA SER A 191 0.45 -8.03 3.86
C SER A 191 -0.50 -9.24 3.82
N ALA A 192 -0.63 -9.90 2.67
CA ALA A 192 -1.51 -11.06 2.51
C ALA A 192 -1.10 -12.22 3.42
N LEU A 193 0.22 -12.48 3.52
CA LEU A 193 0.76 -13.53 4.41
C LEU A 193 0.56 -13.22 5.90
N LEU A 194 0.61 -11.94 6.29
CA LEU A 194 0.34 -11.53 7.68
C LEU A 194 -1.16 -11.48 8.02
N VAL A 195 -2.04 -11.30 7.03
CA VAL A 195 -3.48 -11.56 7.23
C VAL A 195 -3.72 -13.04 7.50
N ALA A 196 -3.05 -13.93 6.74
CA ALA A 196 -3.12 -15.38 6.90
C ALA A 196 -2.29 -15.92 8.08
N PHE A 197 -1.80 -15.06 9.00
CA PHE A 197 -0.88 -15.43 10.07
C PHE A 197 -1.38 -16.59 10.94
N PHE A 198 -2.64 -16.56 11.36
CA PHE A 198 -3.26 -17.61 12.15
C PHE A 198 -3.83 -18.74 11.26
N HIS A 199 -2.94 -19.37 10.48
CA HIS A 199 -3.29 -20.35 9.45
C HIS A 199 -3.89 -21.67 9.99
N GLU A 200 -3.89 -21.89 11.31
CA GLU A 200 -4.55 -23.03 11.95
C GLU A 200 -6.09 -22.90 11.85
N ARG A 201 -6.61 -21.70 11.64
CA ARG A 201 -8.03 -21.43 11.45
C ARG A 201 -8.32 -21.25 9.94
N PRO A 202 -9.49 -21.68 9.43
CA PRO A 202 -9.78 -21.59 7.98
C PRO A 202 -10.01 -20.15 7.49
N ALA A 203 -10.53 -19.24 8.33
CA ALA A 203 -10.88 -17.89 7.91
C ALA A 203 -9.65 -17.01 7.56
N PRO A 204 -8.56 -16.93 8.36
CA PRO A 204 -7.42 -16.11 8.04
C PRO A 204 -6.74 -16.44 6.70
N PRO A 205 -6.45 -17.72 6.34
CA PRO A 205 -5.90 -18.05 5.02
C PRO A 205 -6.84 -17.68 3.87
N SER A 206 -8.15 -17.94 4.01
CA SER A 206 -9.15 -17.56 3.01
C SER A 206 -9.20 -16.04 2.81
N ASN A 207 -9.18 -15.27 3.88
CA ASN A 207 -9.19 -13.82 3.83
C ASN A 207 -7.86 -13.26 3.29
N GLY A 208 -6.70 -13.87 3.64
CA GLY A 208 -5.41 -13.52 3.06
C GLY A 208 -5.35 -13.75 1.55
N LEU A 209 -5.89 -14.88 1.09
CA LEU A 209 -6.03 -15.17 -0.33
C LEU A 209 -6.93 -14.15 -1.04
N HIS A 210 -8.05 -13.76 -0.43
CA HIS A 210 -8.93 -12.74 -0.99
C HIS A 210 -8.23 -11.39 -1.14
N VAL A 211 -7.49 -10.94 -0.13
CA VAL A 211 -6.65 -9.73 -0.19
C VAL A 211 -5.64 -9.84 -1.32
N TRP A 212 -4.96 -10.99 -1.44
CA TRP A 212 -3.99 -11.25 -2.49
C TRP A 212 -4.59 -11.13 -3.89
N ILE A 213 -5.78 -11.70 -4.12
CA ILE A 213 -6.46 -11.65 -5.43
C ILE A 213 -6.80 -10.20 -5.79
N VAL A 214 -7.34 -9.41 -4.86
CA VAL A 214 -7.66 -8.00 -5.14
C VAL A 214 -6.38 -7.20 -5.45
N TYR A 215 -5.29 -7.47 -4.73
CA TYR A 215 -4.01 -6.84 -5.04
C TYR A 215 -3.51 -7.19 -6.44
N ARG A 216 -3.68 -8.45 -6.92
CA ARG A 216 -3.28 -8.82 -8.30
C ARG A 216 -3.99 -7.98 -9.36
N VAL A 217 -5.24 -7.60 -9.16
CA VAL A 217 -5.94 -6.69 -10.08
C VAL A 217 -5.30 -5.30 -10.08
N SER A 218 -4.98 -4.79 -8.89
CA SER A 218 -4.27 -3.52 -8.70
C SER A 218 -2.88 -3.53 -9.34
N ASP A 219 -2.12 -4.59 -9.08
CA ASP A 219 -0.74 -4.75 -9.53
C ASP A 219 -0.65 -4.90 -11.05
N ALA A 220 -1.64 -5.59 -11.66
CA ALA A 220 -1.75 -5.69 -13.11
C ALA A 220 -1.95 -4.31 -13.77
N ALA A 221 -2.76 -3.43 -13.16
CA ALA A 221 -2.93 -2.07 -13.65
C ALA A 221 -1.64 -1.24 -13.52
N LEU A 222 -0.90 -1.38 -12.42
CA LEU A 222 0.39 -0.70 -12.24
C LEU A 222 1.43 -1.22 -13.23
N LEU A 223 1.48 -2.54 -13.46
CA LEU A 223 2.37 -3.13 -14.46
C LEU A 223 2.05 -2.64 -15.87
N MET A 224 0.76 -2.57 -16.23
CA MET A 224 0.34 -2.01 -17.52
C MET A 224 0.73 -0.53 -17.65
N ALA A 225 0.62 0.26 -16.59
CA ALA A 225 1.10 1.64 -16.58
C ALA A 225 2.61 1.72 -16.79
N ALA A 226 3.38 0.85 -16.13
CA ALA A 226 4.83 0.76 -16.31
C ALA A 226 5.23 0.41 -17.75
N VAL A 227 4.60 -0.61 -18.32
CA VAL A 227 4.82 -1.01 -19.73
C VAL A 227 4.46 0.12 -20.68
N ALA A 228 3.34 0.81 -20.45
CA ALA A 228 2.94 1.96 -21.27
C ALA A 228 3.96 3.11 -21.19
N LEU A 229 4.47 3.42 -20.00
CA LEU A 229 5.50 4.45 -19.80
C LEU A 229 6.81 4.07 -20.51
N HIS A 230 7.26 2.82 -20.38
CA HIS A 230 8.43 2.31 -21.11
C HIS A 230 8.25 2.42 -22.61
N HIS A 231 7.10 2.00 -23.13
CA HIS A 231 6.83 2.09 -24.58
C HIS A 231 6.81 3.55 -25.09
N MET A 232 6.37 4.49 -24.26
CA MET A 232 6.28 5.91 -24.64
C MET A 232 7.61 6.67 -24.50
N LYS A 233 8.51 6.24 -23.59
CA LYS A 233 9.71 7.00 -23.19
C LYS A 233 11.01 6.21 -23.23
N GLY A 234 10.99 4.91 -23.52
CA GLY A 234 12.14 4.03 -23.59
C GLY A 234 12.72 3.59 -22.25
N GLU A 235 12.40 4.28 -21.16
CA GLU A 235 12.94 4.01 -19.82
C GLU A 235 11.87 4.19 -18.73
N GLY A 236 12.06 3.53 -17.57
CA GLY A 236 11.24 3.65 -16.40
C GLY A 236 11.67 4.72 -15.40
N ASN A 237 12.73 5.46 -15.67
CA ASN A 237 13.23 6.54 -14.81
C ASN A 237 12.23 7.69 -14.72
N PHE A 238 11.94 8.16 -13.50
CA PHE A 238 10.99 9.27 -13.31
C PHE A 238 11.41 10.53 -14.04
N ASP A 239 12.71 10.80 -14.16
CA ASP A 239 13.24 11.95 -14.88
C ASP A 239 12.89 11.98 -16.38
N LYS A 240 12.51 10.82 -16.96
CA LYS A 240 12.18 10.71 -18.41
C LYS A 240 10.72 11.06 -18.71
N PHE A 241 9.84 11.06 -17.74
CA PHE A 241 8.45 11.42 -17.94
C PHE A 241 7.90 12.44 -16.94
N LEU A 242 8.64 12.72 -15.87
CA LEU A 242 8.39 13.82 -14.94
C LEU A 242 9.49 14.86 -15.08
N THR A 243 9.15 16.15 -14.98
CA THR A 243 10.10 17.26 -15.01
C THR A 243 10.05 18.02 -13.70
N GLY A 244 11.24 18.32 -13.17
CA GLY A 244 11.40 19.13 -11.95
C GLY A 244 11.17 18.33 -10.66
N GLU A 245 11.35 19.03 -9.55
CA GLU A 245 11.25 18.47 -8.22
C GLU A 245 9.78 18.33 -7.79
N TRP A 246 9.47 17.25 -7.05
CA TRP A 246 8.18 17.16 -6.39
C TRP A 246 8.03 18.29 -5.35
N PRO A 247 6.92 19.02 -5.28
CA PRO A 247 5.66 18.89 -6.00
C PRO A 247 5.53 19.76 -7.25
N ALA A 248 6.54 20.53 -7.62
CA ALA A 248 6.46 21.55 -8.68
C ALA A 248 6.70 21.00 -10.10
N GLY A 249 7.02 19.70 -10.22
CA GLY A 249 7.28 19.08 -11.52
C GLY A 249 6.09 19.07 -12.46
N GLY A 250 6.40 19.05 -13.78
CA GLY A 250 5.46 18.81 -14.87
C GLY A 250 5.58 17.39 -15.42
N THR A 251 4.94 17.11 -16.54
CA THR A 251 5.10 15.86 -17.28
C THR A 251 5.44 16.12 -18.74
N LEU A 252 6.21 15.16 -19.31
CA LEU A 252 6.55 15.13 -20.74
C LEU A 252 5.57 14.31 -21.58
N LEU A 253 4.46 13.83 -20.99
CA LEU A 253 3.42 13.07 -21.68
C LEU A 253 2.40 14.00 -22.34
N SER A 254 1.84 13.54 -23.48
CA SER A 254 0.68 14.21 -24.10
C SER A 254 -0.56 14.04 -23.20
N PRO A 255 -1.58 14.93 -23.28
CA PRO A 255 -2.78 14.81 -22.46
C PRO A 255 -3.52 13.47 -22.58
N ASN A 256 -3.58 12.88 -23.78
CA ASN A 256 -4.23 11.59 -24.00
C ASN A 256 -3.43 10.43 -23.34
N SER A 257 -2.10 10.46 -23.50
CA SER A 257 -1.21 9.49 -22.87
C SER A 257 -1.24 9.62 -21.34
N ALA A 258 -1.26 10.85 -20.84
CA ALA A 258 -1.36 11.15 -19.42
C ALA A 258 -2.71 10.65 -18.82
N PHE A 259 -3.82 10.81 -19.55
CA PHE A 259 -5.12 10.28 -19.13
C PHE A 259 -5.10 8.75 -19.06
N PHE A 260 -4.60 8.08 -20.10
CA PHE A 260 -4.54 6.62 -20.15
C PHE A 260 -3.67 6.03 -19.00
N VAL A 261 -2.43 6.53 -18.88
CA VAL A 261 -1.52 6.10 -17.81
C VAL A 261 -2.08 6.44 -16.44
N GLY A 262 -2.60 7.65 -16.27
CA GLY A 262 -3.18 8.10 -15.01
C GLY A 262 -4.42 7.30 -14.58
N LEU A 263 -5.24 6.82 -15.53
CA LEU A 263 -6.36 5.92 -15.23
C LEU A 263 -5.88 4.56 -14.72
N LEU A 264 -4.82 3.99 -15.32
CA LEU A 264 -4.21 2.75 -14.84
C LEU A 264 -3.62 2.93 -13.44
N LEU A 265 -2.92 4.04 -13.19
CA LEU A 265 -2.39 4.39 -11.87
C LEU A 265 -3.51 4.57 -10.83
N LEU A 266 -4.64 5.17 -11.22
CA LEU A 266 -5.81 5.29 -10.34
C LEU A 266 -6.38 3.92 -9.98
N ILE A 267 -6.55 2.99 -10.94
CA ILE A 267 -7.01 1.62 -10.67
C ILE A 267 -6.05 0.90 -9.72
N ALA A 268 -4.74 1.04 -9.95
CA ALA A 268 -3.71 0.49 -9.07
C ALA A 268 -3.84 1.05 -7.64
N ALA A 269 -3.96 2.37 -7.51
CA ALA A 269 -4.13 3.03 -6.23
C ALA A 269 -5.43 2.62 -5.51
N MET A 270 -6.54 2.49 -6.25
CA MET A 270 -7.84 2.07 -5.71
C MET A 270 -7.79 0.68 -5.08
N GLY A 271 -7.17 -0.30 -5.75
CA GLY A 271 -7.06 -1.66 -5.23
C GLY A 271 -6.20 -1.72 -3.97
N LYS A 272 -5.04 -1.05 -3.96
CA LYS A 272 -4.11 -1.03 -2.82
C LYS A 272 -4.66 -0.28 -1.61
N SER A 273 -5.35 0.83 -1.85
CA SER A 273 -5.92 1.69 -0.79
C SER A 273 -7.36 1.33 -0.43
N ALA A 274 -7.89 0.20 -0.90
CA ALA A 274 -9.27 -0.25 -0.63
C ALA A 274 -10.35 0.77 -1.04
N MET A 275 -10.10 1.57 -2.08
CA MET A 275 -11.13 2.50 -2.57
C MET A 275 -12.31 1.74 -3.18
N VAL A 276 -13.48 2.33 -3.14
CA VAL A 276 -14.65 1.79 -3.82
C VAL A 276 -14.35 1.63 -5.31
N PRO A 277 -14.66 0.46 -5.95
CA PRO A 277 -15.44 -0.67 -5.42
C PRO A 277 -14.61 -1.76 -4.71
N PHE A 278 -13.30 -1.62 -4.57
CA PHE A 278 -12.41 -2.65 -4.03
C PHE A 278 -12.34 -2.70 -2.50
N SER A 279 -13.22 -2.00 -1.77
CA SER A 279 -13.18 -1.84 -0.32
C SER A 279 -13.45 -3.12 0.50
N GLY A 280 -13.99 -4.17 -0.13
CA GLY A 280 -14.44 -5.39 0.56
C GLY A 280 -13.34 -6.22 1.22
N TRP A 281 -12.09 -6.10 0.79
CA TRP A 281 -10.97 -6.82 1.37
C TRP A 281 -10.50 -6.25 2.72
N LEU A 282 -10.73 -4.94 2.96
CA LEU A 282 -10.18 -4.25 4.12
C LEU A 282 -10.65 -4.81 5.48
N PRO A 283 -11.96 -4.97 5.76
CA PRO A 283 -12.40 -5.56 7.02
C PRO A 283 -11.99 -7.05 7.15
N ARG A 284 -11.90 -7.79 6.04
CA ARG A 284 -11.42 -9.18 6.04
C ARG A 284 -9.95 -9.29 6.47
N ALA A 285 -9.17 -8.29 6.16
CA ALA A 285 -7.78 -8.20 6.58
C ALA A 285 -7.58 -8.02 8.09
N MET A 286 -8.63 -7.73 8.85
CA MET A 286 -8.57 -7.61 10.32
C MET A 286 -8.40 -8.96 11.04
N GLU A 287 -8.43 -10.09 10.33
CA GLU A 287 -8.16 -11.44 10.87
C GLU A 287 -6.72 -11.62 11.35
N GLY A 288 -5.78 -10.86 10.83
CA GLY A 288 -4.38 -10.89 11.26
C GLY A 288 -4.18 -10.36 12.69
N PRO A 289 -2.96 -10.53 13.25
CA PRO A 289 -2.60 -9.97 14.55
C PRO A 289 -2.79 -8.46 14.59
N THR A 290 -3.12 -7.91 15.76
CA THR A 290 -3.30 -6.45 15.90
C THR A 290 -2.11 -5.62 15.41
N PRO A 291 -0.83 -6.01 15.65
CA PRO A 291 0.31 -5.28 15.08
C PRO A 291 0.29 -5.22 13.55
N SER A 292 -0.07 -6.31 12.86
CA SER A 292 -0.18 -6.29 11.40
C SER A 292 -1.32 -5.39 10.92
N SER A 293 -2.48 -5.43 11.59
CA SER A 293 -3.60 -4.54 11.27
C SER A 293 -3.21 -3.06 11.43
N ALA A 294 -2.44 -2.73 12.48
CA ALA A 294 -1.98 -1.37 12.73
C ALA A 294 -1.05 -0.87 11.62
N VAL A 295 -0.06 -1.69 11.22
CA VAL A 295 0.96 -1.27 10.24
C VAL A 295 0.40 -1.20 8.82
N PHE A 296 -0.47 -2.14 8.44
CA PHE A 296 -0.97 -2.18 7.06
C PHE A 296 -2.14 -1.24 6.85
N TYR A 297 -3.17 -1.36 7.67
CA TYR A 297 -4.48 -0.75 7.39
C TYR A 297 -4.74 0.47 8.24
N GLY A 298 -4.00 0.62 9.33
CA GLY A 298 -4.00 1.84 10.12
C GLY A 298 -3.11 2.92 9.51
N ALA A 299 -1.93 2.54 9.00
CA ALA A 299 -0.86 3.52 8.85
C ALA A 299 -0.19 3.58 7.48
N LEU A 300 0.30 2.48 6.91
CA LEU A 300 1.26 2.52 5.81
C LEU A 300 0.71 1.97 4.50
N SER A 301 0.39 0.68 4.44
CA SER A 301 0.01 0.04 3.17
C SER A 301 -1.23 0.68 2.52
N VAL A 302 -2.21 1.09 3.32
CA VAL A 302 -3.42 1.75 2.81
C VAL A 302 -3.13 3.13 2.20
N HIS A 303 -2.05 3.80 2.61
CA HIS A 303 -1.63 5.09 2.04
C HIS A 303 -0.74 4.96 0.80
N LEU A 304 -0.28 3.75 0.44
CA LEU A 304 0.57 3.57 -0.74
C LEU A 304 -0.11 3.97 -2.04
N GLY A 305 -1.42 3.76 -2.18
CA GLY A 305 -2.16 4.25 -3.35
C GLY A 305 -2.18 5.77 -3.41
N ALA A 306 -2.39 6.45 -2.28
CA ALA A 306 -2.29 7.90 -2.19
C ALA A 306 -0.86 8.40 -2.49
N PHE A 307 0.15 7.71 -1.96
CA PHE A 307 1.56 7.98 -2.27
C PHE A 307 1.86 7.84 -3.76
N LEU A 308 1.37 6.78 -4.40
CA LEU A 308 1.49 6.57 -5.85
C LEU A 308 0.90 7.76 -6.62
N LEU A 309 -0.33 8.17 -6.29
CA LEU A 309 -0.96 9.33 -6.95
C LEU A 309 -0.20 10.64 -6.71
N LEU A 310 0.35 10.85 -5.50
CA LEU A 310 1.21 12.00 -5.21
C LEU A 310 2.49 11.98 -6.05
N ARG A 311 3.16 10.83 -6.18
CA ARG A 311 4.37 10.67 -7.01
C ARG A 311 4.10 11.02 -8.46
N PHE A 312 2.98 10.56 -9.00
CA PHE A 312 2.58 10.79 -10.38
C PHE A 312 1.64 11.99 -10.56
N SER A 313 1.51 12.88 -9.56
CA SER A 313 0.63 14.05 -9.64
C SER A 313 0.82 14.92 -10.89
N PRO A 314 2.04 15.11 -11.44
CA PRO A 314 2.20 15.88 -12.68
C PRO A 314 1.49 15.25 -13.87
N ILE A 315 1.39 13.92 -13.93
CA ILE A 315 0.63 13.21 -14.99
C ILE A 315 -0.88 13.40 -14.78
N LEU A 316 -1.33 13.30 -13.51
CA LEU A 316 -2.76 13.42 -13.18
C LEU A 316 -3.31 14.80 -13.52
N GLU A 317 -2.50 15.84 -13.35
CA GLU A 317 -2.90 17.24 -13.58
C GLU A 317 -3.04 17.63 -15.05
N GLN A 318 -2.53 16.81 -15.97
CA GLN A 318 -2.74 17.01 -17.41
C GLN A 318 -4.20 16.74 -17.85
N SER A 319 -5.00 16.10 -17.00
CA SER A 319 -6.38 15.75 -17.34
C SER A 319 -7.37 16.16 -16.24
N PRO A 320 -8.13 17.25 -16.42
CA PRO A 320 -9.19 17.63 -15.48
C PRO A 320 -10.23 16.54 -15.27
N THR A 321 -10.50 15.73 -16.29
CA THR A 321 -11.42 14.60 -16.20
C THR A 321 -10.90 13.56 -15.21
N LEU A 322 -9.59 13.24 -15.27
CA LEU A 322 -8.96 12.30 -14.35
C LEU A 322 -8.94 12.83 -12.92
N GLN A 323 -8.61 14.11 -12.75
CA GLN A 323 -8.68 14.78 -11.44
C GLN A 323 -10.09 14.71 -10.85
N GLY A 324 -11.12 15.03 -11.65
CA GLY A 324 -12.52 14.89 -11.25
C GLY A 324 -12.90 13.46 -10.86
N LEU A 325 -12.38 12.45 -11.57
CA LEU A 325 -12.59 11.05 -11.25
C LEU A 325 -11.93 10.65 -9.91
N ILE A 326 -10.71 11.11 -9.65
CA ILE A 326 -10.01 10.87 -8.37
C ILE A 326 -10.81 11.49 -7.22
N VAL A 327 -11.30 12.72 -7.37
CA VAL A 327 -12.16 13.37 -6.37
C VAL A 327 -13.44 12.57 -6.15
N ALA A 328 -14.12 12.17 -7.21
CA ALA A 328 -15.37 11.42 -7.13
C ALA A 328 -15.17 10.07 -6.41
N VAL A 329 -14.14 9.31 -6.76
CA VAL A 329 -13.79 8.03 -6.10
C VAL A 329 -13.44 8.27 -4.63
N GLY A 330 -12.63 9.30 -4.34
CA GLY A 330 -12.25 9.66 -2.97
C GLY A 330 -13.47 9.98 -2.10
N LEU A 331 -14.33 10.89 -2.54
CA LEU A 331 -15.53 11.29 -1.79
C LEU A 331 -16.55 10.15 -1.67
N ALA A 332 -16.79 9.39 -2.76
CA ALA A 332 -17.66 8.22 -2.69
C ALA A 332 -17.16 7.20 -1.64
N THR A 333 -15.84 6.97 -1.61
CA THR A 333 -15.22 6.09 -0.60
C THR A 333 -15.36 6.66 0.81
N ALA A 334 -15.11 7.95 1.00
CA ALA A 334 -15.22 8.60 2.31
C ALA A 334 -16.64 8.50 2.89
N VAL A 335 -17.65 8.77 2.08
CA VAL A 335 -19.06 8.66 2.47
C VAL A 335 -19.44 7.21 2.78
N PHE A 336 -19.12 6.30 1.86
CA PHE A 336 -19.37 4.87 2.03
C PHE A 336 -18.72 4.31 3.30
N ALA A 337 -17.44 4.62 3.51
CA ALA A 337 -16.68 4.11 4.65
C ALA A 337 -17.21 4.68 5.98
N THR A 338 -17.63 5.95 6.03
CA THR A 338 -18.27 6.54 7.21
C THR A 338 -19.55 5.81 7.57
N PHE A 339 -20.37 5.49 6.58
CA PHE A 339 -21.60 4.76 6.80
C PHE A 339 -21.34 3.32 7.26
N SER A 340 -20.38 2.65 6.65
CA SER A 340 -20.02 1.28 7.02
C SER A 340 -19.40 1.21 8.42
N ALA A 341 -18.58 2.18 8.82
CA ALA A 341 -17.99 2.26 10.16
C ALA A 341 -19.04 2.31 11.27
N ALA A 342 -20.14 3.05 11.06
CA ALA A 342 -21.18 3.26 12.03
C ALA A 342 -21.97 1.99 12.42
N VAL A 343 -21.96 0.96 11.56
CA VAL A 343 -22.70 -0.30 11.79
C VAL A 343 -21.80 -1.48 12.20
N GLN A 344 -20.48 -1.28 12.25
CA GLN A 344 -19.57 -2.35 12.66
C GLN A 344 -19.68 -2.63 14.14
N THR A 345 -19.67 -3.91 14.50
CA THR A 345 -19.68 -4.38 15.91
C THR A 345 -18.28 -4.69 16.43
N ASP A 346 -17.35 -4.98 15.53
CA ASP A 346 -15.94 -5.20 15.84
C ASP A 346 -15.14 -3.89 15.76
N ILE A 347 -14.35 -3.61 16.79
CA ILE A 347 -13.60 -2.36 16.91
C ILE A 347 -12.53 -2.21 15.83
N LYS A 348 -11.85 -3.31 15.44
CA LYS A 348 -10.84 -3.27 14.39
C LYS A 348 -11.47 -2.97 13.03
N SER A 349 -12.61 -3.58 12.75
CA SER A 349 -13.39 -3.31 11.52
C SER A 349 -13.92 -1.87 11.50
N ALA A 350 -14.44 -1.36 12.64
CA ALA A 350 -14.87 0.02 12.73
C ALA A 350 -13.71 1.01 12.50
N LEU A 351 -12.55 0.77 13.11
CA LEU A 351 -11.35 1.57 12.91
C LEU A 351 -10.84 1.49 11.45
N SER A 352 -10.93 0.34 10.80
CA SER A 352 -10.50 0.17 9.41
C SER A 352 -11.37 0.99 8.44
N PHE A 353 -12.69 0.99 8.61
CA PHE A 353 -13.58 1.84 7.81
C PHE A 353 -13.42 3.33 8.13
N ALA A 354 -13.20 3.67 9.40
CA ALA A 354 -12.90 5.05 9.77
C ALA A 354 -11.56 5.52 9.20
N SER A 355 -10.57 4.62 9.05
CA SER A 355 -9.34 4.88 8.30
C SER A 355 -9.62 5.10 6.82
N LEU A 356 -10.40 4.21 6.22
CA LEU A 356 -10.77 4.29 4.80
C LEU A 356 -11.50 5.59 4.46
N SER A 357 -12.34 6.11 5.37
CA SER A 357 -13.00 7.40 5.19
C SER A 357 -11.98 8.54 5.04
N GLN A 358 -10.93 8.56 5.86
CA GLN A 358 -9.88 9.58 5.76
C GLN A 358 -9.01 9.39 4.51
N VAL A 359 -8.68 8.15 4.16
CA VAL A 359 -7.93 7.88 2.91
C VAL A 359 -8.74 8.33 1.68
N GLY A 360 -10.07 8.19 1.71
CA GLY A 360 -10.95 8.74 0.69
C GLY A 360 -10.87 10.27 0.58
N LEU A 361 -10.80 10.98 1.73
CA LEU A 361 -10.57 12.43 1.73
C LEU A 361 -9.19 12.79 1.18
N ILE A 362 -8.14 12.04 1.53
CA ILE A 362 -6.79 12.23 0.98
C ILE A 362 -6.79 12.09 -0.56
N PHE A 363 -7.52 11.11 -1.11
CA PHE A 363 -7.67 10.99 -2.57
C PHE A 363 -8.36 12.23 -3.16
N ALA A 364 -9.40 12.75 -2.51
CA ALA A 364 -10.05 13.97 -2.96
C ALA A 364 -9.11 15.19 -2.90
N GLU A 365 -8.31 15.33 -1.84
CA GLU A 365 -7.29 16.39 -1.73
C GLU A 365 -6.26 16.29 -2.86
N ILE A 366 -5.81 15.08 -3.22
CA ILE A 366 -4.89 14.86 -4.35
C ILE A 366 -5.56 15.26 -5.68
N GLY A 367 -6.80 14.84 -5.90
CA GLY A 367 -7.53 15.17 -7.12
C GLY A 367 -7.79 16.67 -7.30
N ILE A 368 -7.94 17.43 -6.21
CA ILE A 368 -8.04 18.89 -6.22
C ILE A 368 -6.66 19.55 -6.46
N GLY A 369 -5.55 18.83 -6.25
CA GLY A 369 -4.20 19.35 -6.38
C GLY A 369 -3.55 19.81 -5.08
N PHE A 370 -4.14 19.51 -3.91
CA PHE A 370 -3.61 19.89 -2.60
C PHE A 370 -2.51 18.92 -2.13
N ARG A 371 -1.40 18.83 -2.87
CA ARG A 371 -0.35 17.83 -2.71
C ARG A 371 0.28 17.84 -1.29
N TYR A 372 0.67 19.01 -0.78
CA TYR A 372 1.24 19.14 0.57
C TYR A 372 0.23 18.85 1.68
N LEU A 373 -1.03 19.28 1.51
CA LEU A 373 -2.08 18.99 2.47
C LEU A 373 -2.31 17.49 2.55
N ALA A 374 -2.41 16.80 1.42
CA ALA A 374 -2.55 15.37 1.35
C ALA A 374 -1.37 14.63 2.03
N LEU A 375 -0.12 15.09 1.80
CA LEU A 375 1.05 14.52 2.48
C LEU A 375 0.97 14.70 4.01
N ILE A 376 0.68 15.91 4.49
CA ILE A 376 0.53 16.19 5.92
C ILE A 376 -0.62 15.36 6.52
N HIS A 377 -1.72 15.22 5.77
CA HIS A 377 -2.86 14.39 6.19
C HIS A 377 -2.44 12.92 6.31
N ILE A 378 -1.70 12.36 5.35
CA ILE A 378 -1.13 11.00 5.44
C ILE A 378 -0.29 10.83 6.70
N LEU A 379 0.63 11.75 6.98
CA LEU A 379 1.53 11.67 8.14
C LEU A 379 0.74 11.71 9.46
N GLY A 380 -0.16 12.66 9.61
CA GLY A 380 -0.98 12.82 10.82
C GLY A 380 -1.96 11.66 11.02
N HIS A 381 -2.64 11.26 9.95
CA HIS A 381 -3.59 10.16 9.98
C HIS A 381 -2.89 8.82 10.29
N GLY A 382 -1.74 8.53 9.68
CA GLY A 382 -0.96 7.33 9.95
C GLY A 382 -0.57 7.21 11.43
N CYS A 383 -0.08 8.29 12.05
CA CYS A 383 0.25 8.32 13.47
C CYS A 383 -0.99 8.10 14.35
N LEU A 384 -2.08 8.82 14.09
CA LEU A 384 -3.32 8.72 14.86
C LEU A 384 -3.93 7.31 14.79
N ARG A 385 -4.03 6.73 13.60
CA ARG A 385 -4.61 5.40 13.43
C ARG A 385 -3.75 4.30 14.04
N THR A 386 -2.45 4.39 13.89
CA THR A 386 -1.55 3.46 14.59
C THR A 386 -1.83 3.46 16.08
N LEU A 387 -1.88 4.63 16.72
CA LEU A 387 -2.19 4.74 18.13
C LEU A 387 -3.53 4.11 18.49
N GLN A 388 -4.58 4.36 17.70
CA GLN A 388 -5.91 3.80 17.93
C GLN A 388 -5.94 2.27 17.81
N PHE A 389 -5.27 1.69 16.80
CA PHE A 389 -5.15 0.24 16.66
C PHE A 389 -4.38 -0.41 17.81
N LEU A 390 -3.29 0.20 18.25
CA LEU A 390 -2.50 -0.31 19.38
C LEU A 390 -3.28 -0.27 20.70
N ARG A 391 -4.20 0.68 20.85
CA ARG A 391 -5.09 0.79 22.03
C ARG A 391 -6.38 -0.03 21.92
N ALA A 392 -6.72 -0.55 20.75
CA ALA A 392 -7.98 -1.28 20.54
C ALA A 392 -8.20 -2.46 21.51
N PRO A 393 -7.21 -3.28 21.89
CA PRO A 393 -7.40 -4.34 22.87
C PRO A 393 -7.78 -3.84 24.27
N THR A 394 -7.18 -2.73 24.71
CA THR A 394 -7.47 -2.09 26.02
C THR A 394 -8.81 -1.40 26.04
N LEU A 395 -9.23 -0.78 24.93
CA LEU A 395 -10.53 -0.10 24.85
C LEU A 395 -11.71 -1.04 25.11
N LEU A 396 -11.64 -2.29 24.64
CA LEU A 396 -12.67 -3.30 24.91
C LEU A 396 -12.73 -3.67 26.40
N TYR A 397 -11.57 -3.77 27.04
CA TYR A 397 -11.49 -4.03 28.46
C TYR A 397 -12.03 -2.85 29.28
N ASP A 398 -11.61 -1.62 28.96
CA ASP A 398 -12.04 -0.40 29.63
C ASP A 398 -13.56 -0.20 29.48
N TYR A 399 -14.10 -0.49 28.27
CA TYR A 399 -15.53 -0.39 28.00
C TYR A 399 -16.34 -1.38 28.85
N ARG A 400 -15.91 -2.64 28.93
CA ARG A 400 -16.54 -3.66 29.77
C ARG A 400 -16.45 -3.33 31.25
N THR A 401 -15.28 -2.87 31.70
CA THR A 401 -15.10 -2.46 33.10
C THR A 401 -16.02 -1.30 33.48
N MET A 402 -16.26 -0.37 32.54
CA MET A 402 -17.18 0.74 32.76
C MET A 402 -18.64 0.26 32.77
N GLU A 403 -19.06 -0.63 31.87
CA GLU A 403 -20.39 -1.24 31.85
C GLU A 403 -20.65 -2.04 33.13
N ASP A 404 -19.67 -2.83 33.58
CA ASP A 404 -19.74 -3.60 34.81
C ASP A 404 -19.87 -2.69 36.08
N ALA A 405 -19.13 -1.56 36.05
CA ALA A 405 -19.18 -0.59 37.16
C ALA A 405 -20.52 0.17 37.23
N ILE A 406 -21.16 0.44 36.11
CA ILE A 406 -22.43 1.14 36.00
C ILE A 406 -23.59 0.16 36.18
N GLY A 407 -23.41 -1.13 35.93
CA GLY A 407 -24.44 -2.17 35.95
C GLY A 407 -25.41 -2.13 34.75
N GLU A 408 -25.13 -1.27 33.78
CA GLU A 408 -25.93 -1.12 32.55
C GLU A 408 -25.03 -1.03 31.31
N ARG A 409 -25.57 -1.45 30.17
CA ARG A 409 -24.86 -1.25 28.89
C ARG A 409 -24.85 0.21 28.49
N LEU A 410 -23.69 0.73 28.16
CA LEU A 410 -23.56 2.10 27.67
C LEU A 410 -24.42 2.31 26.41
N PRO A 411 -25.13 3.43 26.31
CA PRO A 411 -25.98 3.71 25.17
C PRO A 411 -25.15 3.78 23.92
N LYS A 412 -25.52 3.00 22.91
CA LYS A 412 -24.90 3.13 21.57
C LYS A 412 -25.25 4.52 21.02
N ILE A 413 -24.23 5.34 20.79
CA ILE A 413 -24.38 6.63 20.13
C ILE A 413 -24.75 6.37 18.68
N SER A 414 -26.03 6.16 18.39
CA SER A 414 -26.54 6.20 17.02
C SER A 414 -26.60 7.67 16.58
N GLY A 415 -26.11 7.97 15.37
CA GLY A 415 -26.14 9.34 14.84
C GLY A 415 -27.56 9.94 14.95
N ALA A 416 -27.66 11.16 15.46
CA ALA A 416 -28.95 11.81 15.78
C ALA A 416 -29.93 11.92 14.59
N TRP A 417 -29.44 11.90 13.34
CA TRP A 417 -30.27 11.89 12.14
C TRP A 417 -30.92 10.52 11.87
N LEU A 418 -30.21 9.43 12.18
CA LEU A 418 -30.70 8.07 11.98
C LEU A 418 -31.83 7.73 12.97
N SER A 419 -31.76 8.26 14.19
CA SER A 419 -32.82 8.09 15.19
C SER A 419 -34.12 8.82 14.82
N ARG A 420 -34.05 9.84 13.95
CA ARG A 420 -35.22 10.62 13.47
C ARG A 420 -35.78 10.06 12.14
N SER A 421 -35.13 9.12 11.52
CA SER A 421 -35.56 8.54 10.24
C SER A 421 -36.61 7.44 10.43
N PRO A 422 -37.57 7.26 9.47
CA PRO A 422 -38.51 6.15 9.51
C PRO A 422 -37.81 4.79 9.60
N ASP A 423 -38.46 3.81 10.24
CA ASP A 423 -37.88 2.48 10.48
C ASP A 423 -37.47 1.77 9.19
N SER A 424 -38.23 1.94 8.11
CA SER A 424 -37.90 1.37 6.79
C SER A 424 -36.57 1.92 6.24
N VAL A 425 -36.35 3.23 6.38
CA VAL A 425 -35.10 3.89 5.94
C VAL A 425 -33.94 3.43 6.82
N ARG A 426 -34.16 3.32 8.13
CA ARG A 426 -33.15 2.84 9.07
C ARG A 426 -32.71 1.40 8.78
N VAL A 427 -33.68 0.50 8.52
CA VAL A 427 -33.39 -0.90 8.19
C VAL A 427 -32.68 -1.01 6.83
N TRP A 428 -33.14 -0.24 5.82
CA TRP A 428 -32.51 -0.22 4.51
C TRP A 428 -31.06 0.28 4.61
N TYR A 429 -30.84 1.40 5.30
CA TYR A 429 -29.52 1.95 5.55
C TYR A 429 -28.60 0.96 6.28
N TYR A 430 -29.10 0.33 7.35
CA TYR A 430 -28.35 -0.66 8.10
C TYR A 430 -27.92 -1.83 7.23
N ARG A 431 -28.80 -2.37 6.41
CA ARG A 431 -28.49 -3.45 5.45
C ARG A 431 -27.48 -3.00 4.41
N LEU A 432 -27.66 -1.85 3.80
CA LEU A 432 -26.74 -1.29 2.79
C LEU A 432 -25.33 -1.12 3.37
N ALA A 433 -25.22 -0.57 4.57
CA ALA A 433 -23.95 -0.33 5.24
C ALA A 433 -23.30 -1.64 5.72
N LEU A 434 -24.07 -2.59 6.25
CA LEU A 434 -23.58 -3.91 6.69
C LEU A 434 -23.08 -4.74 5.52
N GLU A 435 -23.84 -4.80 4.42
CA GLU A 435 -23.48 -5.50 3.18
C GLU A 435 -22.49 -4.70 2.31
N ARG A 436 -21.96 -3.61 2.82
CA ARG A 436 -20.95 -2.79 2.15
C ARG A 436 -21.37 -2.34 0.75
N GLY A 437 -22.63 -1.89 0.62
CA GLY A 437 -23.18 -1.47 -0.66
C GLY A 437 -23.34 -2.59 -1.68
N TYR A 438 -23.28 -3.85 -1.26
CA TYR A 438 -23.30 -5.05 -2.11
C TYR A 438 -22.16 -5.08 -3.15
N MET A 439 -21.09 -4.32 -2.97
CA MET A 439 -20.01 -4.17 -3.95
C MET A 439 -19.30 -5.48 -4.25
N ASP A 440 -19.03 -6.30 -3.21
CA ASP A 440 -18.44 -7.62 -3.38
C ASP A 440 -19.32 -8.52 -4.27
N ALA A 441 -20.64 -8.43 -4.12
CA ALA A 441 -21.59 -9.19 -4.95
C ALA A 441 -21.56 -8.69 -6.40
N TYR A 442 -21.58 -7.37 -6.61
CA TYR A 442 -21.47 -6.78 -7.96
C TYR A 442 -20.16 -7.18 -8.65
N LEU A 443 -19.02 -7.07 -7.97
CA LEU A 443 -17.73 -7.49 -8.52
C LEU A 443 -17.74 -8.99 -8.87
N LYS A 444 -18.30 -9.83 -7.99
CA LYS A 444 -18.41 -11.28 -8.22
C LYS A 444 -19.28 -11.57 -9.44
N ASP A 445 -20.44 -10.95 -9.53
CA ASP A 445 -21.45 -11.29 -10.56
C ASP A 445 -21.12 -10.71 -11.93
N TYR A 446 -20.61 -9.47 -11.99
CA TYR A 446 -20.39 -8.75 -13.25
C TYR A 446 -18.94 -8.79 -13.75
N LEU A 447 -17.95 -9.07 -12.89
CA LEU A 447 -16.55 -9.15 -13.29
C LEU A 447 -16.00 -10.58 -13.19
N VAL A 448 -16.09 -11.19 -12.00
CA VAL A 448 -15.43 -12.48 -11.73
C VAL A 448 -16.14 -13.63 -12.46
N ARG A 449 -17.46 -13.72 -12.40
CA ARG A 449 -18.21 -14.79 -13.06
C ARG A 449 -18.05 -14.80 -14.58
N PRO A 450 -18.18 -13.67 -15.32
CA PRO A 450 -17.93 -13.63 -16.76
C PRO A 450 -16.49 -14.01 -17.11
N PHE A 451 -15.51 -13.53 -16.34
CA PHE A 451 -14.11 -13.87 -16.53
C PHE A 451 -13.85 -15.36 -16.34
N LEU A 452 -14.33 -15.95 -15.27
CA LEU A 452 -14.23 -17.40 -15.03
C LEU A 452 -14.97 -18.23 -16.09
N TRP A 453 -16.10 -17.73 -16.57
CA TRP A 453 -16.82 -18.38 -17.68
C TRP A 453 -15.96 -18.40 -18.95
N THR A 454 -15.31 -17.27 -19.29
CA THR A 454 -14.41 -17.18 -20.44
C THR A 454 -13.25 -18.17 -20.29
N LEU A 455 -12.58 -18.22 -19.13
CA LEU A 455 -11.49 -19.15 -18.89
C LEU A 455 -11.93 -20.62 -18.99
N ARG A 456 -13.12 -20.96 -18.47
CA ARG A 456 -13.68 -22.31 -18.61
C ARG A 456 -13.98 -22.67 -20.08
N LYS A 457 -14.39 -21.69 -20.87
CA LYS A 457 -14.56 -21.88 -22.33
C LYS A 457 -13.22 -22.12 -23.02
N CYS A 458 -12.20 -21.37 -22.69
CA CYS A 458 -10.84 -21.58 -23.21
C CYS A 458 -10.31 -22.97 -22.82
N ASP A 459 -10.40 -23.37 -21.53
CA ASP A 459 -10.01 -24.71 -21.07
C ASP A 459 -10.79 -25.83 -21.80
N SER A 460 -12.09 -25.66 -21.98
CA SER A 460 -12.91 -26.65 -22.73
C SER A 460 -12.52 -26.75 -24.21
N PHE A 461 -12.14 -25.62 -24.80
CA PHE A 461 -11.64 -25.57 -26.18
C PHE A 461 -10.28 -26.24 -26.30
N GLU A 462 -9.33 -25.91 -25.39
CA GLU A 462 -8.01 -26.53 -25.34
C GLU A 462 -8.09 -28.06 -25.18
N ARG A 463 -8.95 -28.56 -24.26
CA ARG A 463 -9.16 -29.99 -24.08
C ARG A 463 -9.73 -30.66 -25.34
N ARG A 464 -10.70 -30.02 -26.01
CA ARG A 464 -11.23 -30.55 -27.28
C ARG A 464 -10.17 -30.61 -28.36
N TRP A 465 -9.37 -29.56 -28.48
CA TRP A 465 -8.27 -29.46 -29.42
C TRP A 465 -7.21 -30.54 -29.15
N THR A 466 -6.79 -30.71 -27.91
CA THR A 466 -5.82 -31.73 -27.50
C THR A 466 -6.34 -33.12 -27.75
N ASN A 467 -7.61 -33.43 -27.40
CA ASN A 467 -8.23 -34.73 -27.65
C ASN A 467 -8.34 -35.05 -29.16
N MET A 468 -8.60 -34.02 -29.98
CA MET A 468 -8.63 -34.18 -31.44
C MET A 468 -7.23 -34.49 -32.01
N LEU A 469 -6.18 -33.82 -31.49
CA LEU A 469 -4.81 -34.04 -31.92
C LEU A 469 -4.25 -35.41 -31.47
N THR A 470 -4.60 -35.87 -30.27
CA THR A 470 -4.10 -37.10 -29.68
C THR A 470 -4.94 -38.34 -30.09
N ASN A 471 -6.03 -38.16 -30.85
CA ASN A 471 -6.98 -39.18 -31.21
C ASN A 471 -7.50 -40.02 -30.01
N SER A 472 -7.42 -39.43 -28.81
CA SER A 472 -7.88 -40.04 -27.55
C SER A 472 -9.36 -39.75 -27.39
N GLY A 473 -10.17 -40.82 -27.24
CA GLY A 473 -11.57 -40.70 -26.90
C GLY A 473 -11.80 -39.93 -25.58
N PRO A 474 -13.03 -39.50 -25.28
CA PRO A 474 -13.31 -38.68 -24.10
C PRO A 474 -12.81 -39.37 -22.81
N ALA A 475 -11.76 -38.85 -22.23
CA ALA A 475 -11.27 -39.33 -20.94
C ALA A 475 -12.40 -39.15 -19.91
N LYS A 476 -12.78 -40.22 -19.21
CA LYS A 476 -13.69 -40.14 -18.06
C LYS A 476 -13.16 -39.11 -17.09
N GLU A 477 -13.88 -38.01 -16.92
CA GLU A 477 -13.58 -37.00 -15.93
C GLU A 477 -13.46 -37.63 -14.54
N ARG A 478 -12.22 -37.79 -14.06
CA ARG A 478 -12.00 -37.73 -12.62
C ARG A 478 -12.08 -36.25 -12.29
N ALA A 479 -13.19 -35.83 -11.67
CA ALA A 479 -13.26 -34.49 -11.10
C ALA A 479 -12.01 -34.27 -10.21
N PRO A 480 -11.15 -33.27 -10.49
CA PRO A 480 -10.00 -33.08 -9.63
C PRO A 480 -10.49 -32.70 -8.23
N GLU A 481 -9.97 -33.36 -7.19
CA GLU A 481 -10.25 -33.04 -5.78
C GLU A 481 -10.10 -31.55 -5.46
N ALA A 482 -9.26 -30.85 -6.23
CA ALA A 482 -9.12 -29.40 -6.20
C ALA A 482 -10.42 -28.64 -6.56
N ALA A 483 -11.29 -29.19 -7.41
CA ALA A 483 -12.56 -28.54 -7.78
C ALA A 483 -13.64 -28.71 -6.70
N GLN A 484 -13.59 -29.75 -5.89
CA GLN A 484 -14.47 -29.92 -4.73
C GLN A 484 -14.04 -28.96 -3.59
N ASN A 485 -12.75 -28.79 -3.37
CA ASN A 485 -12.24 -27.83 -2.38
C ASN A 485 -12.52 -26.38 -2.77
N MET A 486 -12.52 -26.04 -4.07
CA MET A 486 -12.90 -24.69 -4.50
C MET A 486 -14.42 -24.41 -4.36
N ARG A 487 -15.30 -25.40 -4.41
CA ARG A 487 -16.74 -25.17 -4.16
C ARG A 487 -17.02 -24.75 -2.73
N SER A 488 -16.31 -25.31 -1.75
CA SER A 488 -16.44 -24.93 -0.34
C SER A 488 -15.85 -23.53 -0.02
N PHE A 489 -15.05 -22.96 -0.92
CA PHE A 489 -14.53 -21.59 -0.78
C PHE A 489 -15.52 -20.51 -1.25
N TYR A 490 -16.54 -20.85 -2.02
CA TYR A 490 -17.46 -19.90 -2.64
C TYR A 490 -18.92 -20.05 -2.17
N GLU A 491 -19.23 -21.06 -1.34
CA GLU A 491 -20.46 -21.16 -0.54
C GLU A 491 -20.28 -20.48 0.81
#